data_883631e2fdf560ce1a20d3f88331690b
#
_entry.id   883631e2fdf560ce1a20d3f88331690b
#
_cell.length_a   1.000
_cell.length_b   1.000
_cell.length_c   1.000
_cell.angle_alpha   90.00
_cell.angle_beta   90.00
_cell.angle_gamma   90.00
#
_symmetry.space_group_name_H-M   'P 1'
#
loop_
_entity.id
_entity.type
_entity.pdbx_description
1 polymer ?
#
loop_
_entity_poly.entity_id
_entity_poly.type
_entity_poly.pdbx_seq_one_letter_code
_entity_poly.pdbx_strand_id
1 'polypeptide(L)'
;ATPPWVIRRKVKSFTKVEGYPVTMLLHDRQIAPDQSTRYTRYVRRLETPQAVQEAERIEFDFDPATQILLIHGISIFRDGELTDHAKLDEIEVIRRAADPDQEIYSGSITALVRLNELRPGDIVDVESSILADDDLFPQHCWFSENLEHSLPVGHQYFSWLSKNHELFKISAPENETHAQYTEEETAWGLQKTWMRESSPALGLPPLLPAGF
;
A
#
# COMPACT_ATOMS: atom_id res chain seq x y z
N ALA A 1 -8.44 14.09 -5.40
CA ALA A 1 -9.33 13.75 -4.27
C ALA A 1 -9.49 12.23 -4.19
N THR A 2 -9.59 11.68 -2.99
CA THR A 2 -9.83 10.25 -2.73
C THR A 2 -11.16 9.82 -3.36
N PRO A 3 -11.24 8.66 -4.02
CA PRO A 3 -12.48 8.18 -4.63
C PRO A 3 -13.61 8.05 -3.59
N PRO A 4 -14.88 8.38 -3.94
CA PRO A 4 -15.98 8.43 -2.98
C PRO A 4 -16.40 7.06 -2.43
N TRP A 5 -16.01 5.97 -3.08
CA TRP A 5 -16.27 4.61 -2.62
C TRP A 5 -15.24 4.11 -1.58
N VAL A 6 -14.13 4.83 -1.40
CA VAL A 6 -13.09 4.46 -0.44
C VAL A 6 -13.55 4.72 0.98
N ILE A 7 -13.45 3.71 1.84
CA ILE A 7 -13.63 3.87 3.28
C ILE A 7 -12.31 4.33 3.89
N ARG A 8 -12.23 5.59 4.29
CA ARG A 8 -11.03 6.12 4.94
C ARG A 8 -10.96 5.63 6.39
N ARG A 9 -10.06 4.67 6.64
CA ARG A 9 -9.86 4.06 7.96
C ARG A 9 -9.18 5.05 8.92
N LYS A 10 -9.59 5.02 10.21
CA LYS A 10 -8.89 5.77 11.25
C LYS A 10 -7.58 5.10 11.60
N VAL A 11 -6.51 5.88 11.70
CA VAL A 11 -5.24 5.39 12.21
C VAL A 11 -5.36 5.26 13.73
N LYS A 12 -5.18 4.04 14.23
CA LYS A 12 -5.16 3.77 15.66
C LYS A 12 -3.71 3.77 16.15
N SER A 13 -3.51 4.05 17.43
CA SER A 13 -2.19 3.91 18.05
C SER A 13 -1.73 2.46 18.02
N PHE A 14 -0.45 2.27 17.77
CA PHE A 14 0.21 0.98 17.86
C PHE A 14 1.57 1.14 18.53
N THR A 15 1.85 0.27 19.48
CA THR A 15 3.08 0.34 20.26
C THR A 15 4.29 0.01 19.39
N LYS A 16 5.38 0.73 19.57
CA LYS A 16 6.65 0.43 18.93
C LYS A 16 7.07 -1.01 19.27
N VAL A 17 7.52 -1.72 18.24
CA VAL A 17 8.13 -3.03 18.38
C VAL A 17 9.65 -2.84 18.29
N GLU A 18 10.36 -3.22 19.33
CA GLU A 18 11.82 -3.07 19.39
C GLU A 18 12.50 -3.91 18.31
N GLY A 19 13.60 -3.38 17.78
CA GLY A 19 14.40 -4.05 16.76
C GLY A 19 13.97 -3.79 15.32
N TYR A 20 12.88 -3.07 15.08
CA TYR A 20 12.44 -2.73 13.73
C TYR A 20 12.66 -1.24 13.42
N PRO A 21 13.15 -0.92 12.20
CA PRO A 21 13.41 0.47 11.80
C PRO A 21 12.12 1.26 11.51
N VAL A 22 11.03 0.56 11.23
CA VAL A 22 9.71 1.13 10.88
C VAL A 22 8.61 0.37 11.61
N THR A 23 7.62 1.10 12.10
CA THR A 23 6.35 0.54 12.57
C THR A 23 5.26 0.94 11.59
N MET A 24 4.64 -0.03 10.93
CA MET A 24 3.48 0.21 10.07
C MET A 24 2.23 0.35 10.94
N LEU A 25 1.68 1.57 11.06
CA LEU A 25 0.48 1.84 11.85
C LEU A 25 -0.79 1.39 11.12
N LEU A 26 -0.81 1.61 9.80
CA LEU A 26 -1.92 1.23 8.93
C LEU A 26 -1.40 0.79 7.57
N HIS A 27 -1.91 -0.33 7.08
CA HIS A 27 -1.82 -0.74 5.69
C HIS A 27 -3.25 -1.03 5.19
N ASP A 28 -3.77 -0.18 4.32
CA ASP A 28 -5.14 -0.27 3.81
C ASP A 28 -5.10 -0.34 2.28
N ARG A 29 -5.61 -1.42 1.74
CA ARG A 29 -5.77 -1.62 0.30
C ARG A 29 -7.22 -1.91 -0.02
N GLN A 30 -7.80 -1.14 -0.93
CA GLN A 30 -9.17 -1.29 -1.37
C GLN A 30 -9.22 -1.39 -2.89
N ILE A 31 -9.93 -2.37 -3.40
CA ILE A 31 -10.02 -2.67 -4.82
C ILE A 31 -11.47 -2.58 -5.26
N ALA A 32 -11.73 -1.81 -6.31
CA ALA A 32 -13.01 -1.71 -6.99
C ALA A 32 -12.84 -2.15 -8.46
N PRO A 33 -12.96 -3.46 -8.76
CA PRO A 33 -12.72 -3.98 -10.11
C PRO A 33 -13.69 -3.41 -11.13
N ASP A 34 -14.95 -3.17 -10.76
CA ASP A 34 -15.93 -2.53 -11.65
C ASP A 34 -15.54 -1.11 -12.11
N GLN A 35 -14.56 -0.53 -11.43
CA GLN A 35 -14.00 0.80 -11.73
C GLN A 35 -12.53 0.72 -12.12
N SER A 36 -12.01 -0.49 -12.32
CA SER A 36 -10.59 -0.76 -12.61
C SER A 36 -9.63 0.02 -11.70
N THR A 37 -10.01 0.18 -10.41
CA THR A 37 -9.31 1.06 -9.48
C THR A 37 -8.83 0.30 -8.26
N ARG A 38 -7.56 0.53 -7.91
CA ARG A 38 -6.95 0.09 -6.66
C ARG A 38 -6.50 1.31 -5.86
N TYR A 39 -7.06 1.46 -4.67
CA TYR A 39 -6.63 2.45 -3.68
C TYR A 39 -5.68 1.80 -2.69
N THR A 40 -4.65 2.53 -2.30
CA THR A 40 -3.69 2.13 -1.26
C THR A 40 -3.41 3.30 -0.34
N ARG A 41 -3.47 3.05 0.96
CA ARG A 41 -3.00 3.95 1.99
C ARG A 41 -2.10 3.21 2.95
N TYR A 42 -0.95 3.75 3.23
CA TYR A 42 -0.11 3.26 4.31
C TYR A 42 0.33 4.40 5.22
N VAL A 43 0.37 4.11 6.51
CA VAL A 43 0.82 5.04 7.53
C VAL A 43 1.92 4.36 8.32
N ARG A 44 3.11 4.95 8.31
CA ARG A 44 4.28 4.38 8.95
C ARG A 44 4.95 5.39 9.87
N ARG A 45 5.40 4.92 11.05
CA ARG A 45 6.25 5.68 11.95
C ARG A 45 7.70 5.28 11.72
N LEU A 46 8.56 6.28 11.60
CA LEU A 46 9.99 6.11 11.37
C LEU A 46 10.70 5.97 12.72
N GLU A 47 11.29 4.82 13.00
CA GLU A 47 11.85 4.55 14.32
C GLU A 47 13.37 4.83 14.39
N THR A 48 14.06 4.85 13.24
CA THR A 48 15.51 4.97 13.15
C THR A 48 15.95 6.00 12.10
N PRO A 49 17.20 6.54 12.19
CA PRO A 49 17.75 7.39 11.13
C PRO A 49 17.82 6.71 9.75
N GLN A 50 18.03 5.39 9.71
CA GLN A 50 18.01 4.64 8.46
C GLN A 50 16.63 4.66 7.84
N ALA A 51 15.55 4.44 8.64
CA ALA A 51 14.18 4.52 8.15
C ALA A 51 13.82 5.91 7.62
N VAL A 52 14.40 6.96 8.22
CA VAL A 52 14.26 8.33 7.72
C VAL A 52 14.85 8.47 6.32
N GLN A 53 16.09 8.02 6.10
CA GLN A 53 16.73 8.08 4.78
C GLN A 53 15.95 7.31 3.70
N GLU A 54 15.42 6.15 4.05
CA GLU A 54 14.58 5.35 3.13
C GLU A 54 13.23 6.05 2.85
N ALA A 55 12.68 6.76 3.84
CA ALA A 55 11.41 7.45 3.73
C ALA A 55 11.47 8.79 2.98
N GLU A 56 12.66 9.39 2.82
CA GLU A 56 12.86 10.62 2.04
C GLU A 56 12.47 10.45 0.56
N ARG A 57 12.31 9.21 0.11
CA ARG A 57 11.94 8.87 -1.26
C ARG A 57 10.70 7.98 -1.24
N ILE A 58 9.60 8.50 -1.75
CA ILE A 58 8.40 7.73 -1.99
C ILE A 58 8.28 7.45 -3.48
N GLU A 59 8.28 6.19 -3.83
CA GLU A 59 8.26 5.72 -5.21
C GLU A 59 6.91 5.06 -5.53
N PHE A 60 6.34 5.40 -6.68
CA PHE A 60 5.14 4.81 -7.22
C PHE A 60 5.45 4.27 -8.61
N ASP A 61 5.45 2.96 -8.75
CA ASP A 61 5.66 2.28 -10.03
C ASP A 61 4.32 2.05 -10.73
N PHE A 62 4.22 2.42 -11.99
CA PHE A 62 3.04 2.20 -12.83
C PHE A 62 3.42 2.17 -14.31
N ASP A 63 2.57 1.55 -15.13
CA ASP A 63 2.71 1.56 -16.58
C ASP A 63 1.81 2.65 -17.18
N PRO A 64 2.36 3.76 -17.68
CA PRO A 64 1.58 4.88 -18.22
C PRO A 64 0.82 4.54 -19.51
N ALA A 65 1.11 3.40 -20.16
CA ALA A 65 0.37 2.95 -21.32
C ALA A 65 -1.00 2.38 -20.96
N THR A 66 -1.14 1.83 -19.73
CA THR A 66 -2.33 1.12 -19.27
C THR A 66 -2.81 1.56 -17.88
N GLN A 67 -2.11 2.49 -17.25
CA GLN A 67 -2.41 2.89 -15.87
C GLN A 67 -2.31 4.40 -15.67
N ILE A 68 -3.15 4.92 -14.80
CA ILE A 68 -3.12 6.30 -14.31
C ILE A 68 -2.85 6.26 -12.82
N LEU A 69 -1.75 6.88 -12.40
CA LEU A 69 -1.46 7.09 -10.99
C LEU A 69 -2.13 8.37 -10.48
N LEU A 70 -2.87 8.27 -9.39
CA LEU A 70 -3.42 9.40 -8.64
C LEU A 70 -2.82 9.42 -7.23
N ILE A 71 -2.02 10.41 -6.90
CA ILE A 71 -1.53 10.66 -5.55
C ILE A 71 -2.55 11.59 -4.87
N HIS A 72 -3.22 11.08 -3.82
CA HIS A 72 -4.27 11.82 -3.11
C HIS A 72 -3.70 12.73 -2.03
N GLY A 73 -2.59 12.32 -1.42
CA GLY A 73 -1.87 13.10 -0.43
C GLY A 73 -0.71 12.33 0.17
N ILE A 74 0.28 13.08 0.63
CA ILE A 74 1.38 12.60 1.46
C ILE A 74 1.52 13.59 2.59
N SER A 75 1.27 13.14 3.83
CA SER A 75 1.25 13.98 5.02
C SER A 75 2.28 13.50 6.03
N ILE A 76 2.93 14.45 6.70
CA ILE A 76 3.92 14.21 7.73
C ILE A 76 3.38 14.73 9.05
N PHE A 77 3.36 13.86 10.06
CA PHE A 77 2.94 14.21 11.42
C PHE A 77 4.12 14.04 12.37
N ARG A 78 4.28 15.01 13.26
CA ARG A 78 5.29 15.02 14.32
C ARG A 78 4.60 15.32 15.65
N ASP A 79 4.84 14.50 16.67
CA ASP A 79 4.20 14.62 18.00
C ASP A 79 2.65 14.68 17.95
N GLY A 80 2.06 14.03 16.95
CA GLY A 80 0.61 13.99 16.75
C GLY A 80 0.03 15.18 15.98
N GLU A 81 0.83 16.16 15.63
CA GLU A 81 0.43 17.33 14.85
C GLU A 81 0.86 17.21 13.39
N LEU A 82 0.02 17.71 12.48
CA LEU A 82 0.37 17.81 11.07
C LEU A 82 1.49 18.84 10.90
N THR A 83 2.65 18.37 10.44
CA THR A 83 3.84 19.22 10.28
C THR A 83 3.98 19.74 8.86
N ASP A 84 3.75 18.84 7.87
CA ASP A 84 3.95 19.20 6.47
C ASP A 84 3.12 18.29 5.55
N HIS A 85 2.99 18.75 4.30
CA HIS A 85 2.51 17.96 3.17
C HIS A 85 3.57 17.95 2.08
N ALA A 86 3.77 16.80 1.45
CA ALA A 86 4.67 16.74 0.30
C ALA A 86 4.14 17.64 -0.84
N LYS A 87 5.04 18.35 -1.46
CA LYS A 87 4.75 19.17 -2.65
C LYS A 87 4.59 18.27 -3.86
N LEU A 88 3.35 18.06 -4.28
CA LEU A 88 3.04 17.17 -5.40
C LEU A 88 3.32 17.78 -6.78
N ASP A 89 3.70 19.05 -6.84
CA ASP A 89 4.16 19.75 -8.04
C ASP A 89 5.64 19.50 -8.38
N GLU A 90 6.39 18.91 -7.44
CA GLU A 90 7.81 18.57 -7.60
C GLU A 90 8.03 17.05 -7.85
N ILE A 91 7.07 16.36 -8.48
CA ILE A 91 7.19 14.93 -8.76
C ILE A 91 8.20 14.71 -9.89
N GLU A 92 9.22 13.90 -9.62
CA GLU A 92 10.16 13.43 -10.63
C GLU A 92 9.63 12.15 -11.28
N VAL A 93 9.65 12.08 -12.60
CA VAL A 93 9.31 10.86 -13.34
C VAL A 93 10.58 10.22 -13.87
N ILE A 94 10.86 9.01 -13.38
CA ILE A 94 12.05 8.24 -13.72
C ILE A 94 11.65 7.05 -14.58
N ARG A 95 12.26 6.92 -15.75
CA ARG A 95 12.19 5.68 -16.53
C ARG A 95 13.30 4.76 -16.02
N ARG A 96 12.93 3.63 -15.46
CA ARG A 96 13.93 2.59 -15.19
C ARG A 96 14.39 2.02 -16.53
N ALA A 97 15.70 2.06 -16.78
CA ALA A 97 16.26 1.33 -17.91
C ALA A 97 15.90 -0.15 -17.73
N ALA A 98 15.44 -0.78 -18.81
CA ALA A 98 15.24 -2.23 -18.78
C ALA A 98 16.54 -2.89 -18.32
N ASP A 99 16.41 -3.90 -17.45
CA ASP A 99 17.55 -4.72 -17.08
C ASP A 99 18.17 -5.27 -18.38
N PRO A 100 19.46 -5.01 -18.67
CA PRO A 100 20.07 -5.45 -19.91
C PRO A 100 19.99 -6.97 -20.14
N ASP A 101 19.80 -7.74 -19.06
CA ASP A 101 19.68 -9.20 -19.10
C ASP A 101 18.23 -9.70 -19.27
N GLN A 102 17.24 -8.79 -19.24
CA GLN A 102 15.85 -9.11 -19.52
C GLN A 102 15.39 -8.33 -20.77
N GLU A 103 15.23 -9.04 -21.88
CA GLU A 103 14.73 -8.50 -23.17
C GLU A 103 13.26 -7.98 -23.11
N ILE A 104 12.69 -7.82 -21.89
CA ILE A 104 11.32 -7.38 -21.70
C ILE A 104 11.33 -5.91 -21.30
N TYR A 105 10.92 -5.04 -22.21
CA TYR A 105 10.57 -3.66 -21.92
C TYR A 105 9.28 -3.66 -21.08
N SER A 106 9.37 -3.41 -19.79
CA SER A 106 8.19 -3.39 -18.90
C SER A 106 7.27 -2.19 -19.13
N GLY A 107 7.72 -1.17 -19.87
CA GLY A 107 6.97 0.10 -20.03
C GLY A 107 6.82 0.92 -18.74
N SER A 108 7.11 0.33 -17.58
CA SER A 108 6.89 0.94 -16.28
C SER A 108 7.78 2.16 -16.05
N ILE A 109 7.20 3.17 -15.43
CA ILE A 109 7.89 4.35 -14.93
C ILE A 109 7.69 4.48 -13.43
N THR A 110 8.60 5.19 -12.77
CA THR A 110 8.52 5.49 -11.34
C THR A 110 8.24 6.97 -11.16
N ALA A 111 7.14 7.32 -10.49
CA ALA A 111 6.93 8.66 -9.97
C ALA A 111 7.59 8.74 -8.59
N LEU A 112 8.55 9.65 -8.43
CA LEU A 112 9.31 9.86 -7.22
C LEU A 112 8.87 11.17 -6.57
N VAL A 113 8.47 11.07 -5.30
CA VAL A 113 8.22 12.23 -4.42
C VAL A 113 9.30 12.28 -3.36
N ARG A 114 9.95 13.45 -3.20
CA ARG A 114 10.96 13.67 -2.17
C ARG A 114 10.34 14.31 -0.94
N LEU A 115 10.65 13.76 0.22
CA LEU A 115 10.30 14.34 1.51
C LEU A 115 11.57 14.90 2.14
N ASN A 116 11.46 16.10 2.70
CA ASN A 116 12.58 16.78 3.36
C ASN A 116 12.35 16.87 4.86
N GLU A 117 13.41 17.06 5.62
CA GLU A 117 13.38 17.35 7.06
C GLU A 117 12.71 16.29 7.95
N LEU A 118 12.61 15.04 7.46
CA LEU A 118 12.11 13.93 8.25
C LEU A 118 13.03 13.64 9.44
N ARG A 119 12.44 13.10 10.53
CA ARG A 119 13.16 12.75 11.77
C ARG A 119 12.64 11.40 12.30
N PRO A 120 13.46 10.70 13.09
CA PRO A 120 12.93 9.56 13.87
C PRO A 120 11.77 10.01 14.76
N GLY A 121 10.70 9.23 14.78
CA GLY A 121 9.44 9.56 15.44
C GLY A 121 8.36 10.14 14.52
N ASP A 122 8.72 10.70 13.36
CA ASP A 122 7.74 11.19 12.40
C ASP A 122 6.87 10.07 11.85
N ILE A 123 5.60 10.42 11.59
CA ILE A 123 4.64 9.54 10.96
C ILE A 123 4.39 10.05 9.53
N VAL A 124 4.57 9.18 8.56
CA VAL A 124 4.31 9.46 7.14
C VAL A 124 3.05 8.71 6.71
N ASP A 125 2.05 9.45 6.23
CA ASP A 125 0.76 8.97 5.74
C ASP A 125 0.68 9.19 4.23
N VAL A 126 0.58 8.13 3.45
CA VAL A 126 0.59 8.16 1.98
C VAL A 126 -0.69 7.56 1.44
N GLU A 127 -1.38 8.31 0.61
CA GLU A 127 -2.60 7.90 -0.08
C GLU A 127 -2.44 7.98 -1.60
N SER A 128 -2.74 6.90 -2.31
CA SER A 128 -2.71 6.86 -3.77
C SER A 128 -3.75 5.91 -4.36
N SER A 129 -4.06 6.07 -5.63
CA SER A 129 -4.81 5.10 -6.41
C SER A 129 -4.13 4.85 -7.75
N ILE A 130 -4.28 3.64 -8.26
CA ILE A 130 -3.98 3.28 -9.63
C ILE A 130 -5.29 2.90 -10.31
N LEU A 131 -5.59 3.60 -11.41
CA LEU A 131 -6.66 3.25 -12.32
C LEU A 131 -6.02 2.48 -13.47
N ALA A 132 -6.51 1.29 -13.75
CA ALA A 132 -6.07 0.50 -14.89
C ALA A 132 -7.01 0.76 -16.06
N ASP A 133 -6.47 0.94 -17.26
CA ASP A 133 -7.22 0.95 -18.51
C ASP A 133 -7.21 -0.48 -19.05
N ASP A 134 -8.17 -1.29 -18.59
CA ASP A 134 -8.20 -2.74 -18.83
C ASP A 134 -8.99 -3.11 -20.11
N ASP A 135 -8.90 -2.29 -21.16
CA ASP A 135 -9.51 -2.63 -22.46
C ASP A 135 -8.95 -3.94 -23.05
N LEU A 136 -7.79 -4.39 -22.60
CA LEU A 136 -7.18 -5.63 -23.10
C LEU A 136 -7.81 -6.90 -22.51
N PHE A 137 -8.32 -6.87 -21.25
CA PHE A 137 -8.93 -8.03 -20.59
C PHE A 137 -10.09 -7.63 -19.66
N PRO A 138 -11.17 -7.05 -20.19
CA PRO A 138 -12.24 -6.47 -19.38
C PRO A 138 -13.02 -7.50 -18.52
N GLN A 139 -12.80 -8.80 -18.74
CA GLN A 139 -13.51 -9.88 -18.05
C GLN A 139 -12.64 -10.68 -17.07
N HIS A 140 -11.35 -10.42 -17.01
CA HIS A 140 -10.42 -11.18 -16.18
C HIS A 140 -9.48 -10.26 -15.42
N CYS A 141 -9.82 -9.93 -14.19
CA CYS A 141 -8.88 -9.29 -13.27
C CYS A 141 -8.43 -10.31 -12.22
N TRP A 142 -7.13 -10.31 -11.95
CA TRP A 142 -6.53 -11.12 -10.91
C TRP A 142 -5.80 -10.23 -9.91
N PHE A 143 -6.07 -10.45 -8.63
CA PHE A 143 -5.41 -9.74 -7.55
C PHE A 143 -4.99 -10.74 -6.49
N SER A 144 -3.81 -10.53 -5.91
CA SER A 144 -3.39 -11.22 -4.71
C SER A 144 -3.01 -10.21 -3.65
N GLU A 145 -3.32 -10.52 -2.41
CA GLU A 145 -2.93 -9.73 -1.25
C GLU A 145 -2.20 -10.58 -0.25
N ASN A 146 -1.05 -10.10 0.18
CA ASN A 146 -0.31 -10.72 1.25
C ASN A 146 -0.68 -10.05 2.59
N LEU A 147 -1.21 -10.84 3.52
CA LEU A 147 -1.57 -10.38 4.86
C LEU A 147 -0.42 -10.52 5.87
N GLU A 148 0.74 -10.99 5.42
CA GLU A 148 1.94 -11.13 6.23
C GLU A 148 3.05 -10.21 5.72
N HIS A 149 3.74 -9.56 6.64
CA HIS A 149 4.76 -8.56 6.32
C HIS A 149 6.07 -8.84 7.09
N SER A 150 7.18 -8.38 6.53
CA SER A 150 8.49 -8.38 7.20
C SER A 150 8.63 -7.32 8.28
N LEU A 151 7.66 -6.41 8.41
CA LEU A 151 7.58 -5.35 9.40
C LEU A 151 6.39 -5.58 10.33
N PRO A 152 6.44 -5.11 11.58
CA PRO A 152 5.28 -5.13 12.45
C PRO A 152 4.20 -4.19 11.93
N VAL A 153 2.97 -4.70 11.81
CA VAL A 153 1.80 -3.96 11.32
C VAL A 153 0.74 -3.87 12.41
N GLY A 154 0.34 -2.63 12.75
CA GLY A 154 -0.71 -2.40 13.74
C GLY A 154 -2.08 -2.78 13.22
N HIS A 155 -2.45 -2.26 12.06
CA HIS A 155 -3.75 -2.52 11.45
C HIS A 155 -3.59 -2.71 9.95
N GLN A 156 -4.11 -3.83 9.45
CA GLN A 156 -4.14 -4.13 8.04
C GLN A 156 -5.57 -4.35 7.60
N TYR A 157 -5.93 -3.73 6.47
CA TYR A 157 -7.21 -3.91 5.81
C TYR A 157 -6.99 -4.25 4.35
N PHE A 158 -7.72 -5.23 3.89
CA PHE A 158 -7.91 -5.50 2.48
C PHE A 158 -9.40 -5.49 2.21
N SER A 159 -9.86 -4.65 1.28
CA SER A 159 -11.27 -4.55 0.92
C SER A 159 -11.47 -4.75 -0.57
N TRP A 160 -12.50 -5.48 -0.90
CA TRP A 160 -12.98 -5.73 -2.24
C TRP A 160 -14.39 -5.19 -2.38
N LEU A 161 -14.63 -4.33 -3.36
CA LEU A 161 -15.93 -3.70 -3.62
C LEU A 161 -16.39 -3.99 -5.03
N SER A 162 -17.55 -4.62 -5.23
CA SER A 162 -18.12 -4.86 -6.55
C SER A 162 -19.64 -4.90 -6.51
N LYS A 163 -20.29 -4.37 -7.56
CA LYS A 163 -21.71 -4.57 -7.84
C LYS A 163 -21.96 -5.97 -8.43
N ASN A 164 -20.97 -6.48 -9.15
CA ASN A 164 -21.03 -7.77 -9.84
C ASN A 164 -20.24 -8.84 -9.07
N HIS A 165 -20.37 -8.87 -7.76
CA HIS A 165 -19.57 -9.72 -6.86
C HIS A 165 -19.66 -11.22 -7.19
N GLU A 166 -20.74 -11.67 -7.83
CA GLU A 166 -20.93 -13.07 -8.26
C GLU A 166 -19.97 -13.48 -9.40
N LEU A 167 -19.43 -12.50 -10.15
CA LEU A 167 -18.49 -12.76 -11.23
C LEU A 167 -17.07 -13.06 -10.72
N PHE A 168 -16.80 -12.79 -9.44
CA PHE A 168 -15.46 -12.90 -8.89
C PHE A 168 -15.36 -14.07 -7.92
N LYS A 169 -14.38 -14.94 -8.16
CA LYS A 169 -14.02 -16.00 -7.25
C LYS A 169 -12.90 -15.52 -6.33
N ILE A 170 -13.19 -15.47 -5.03
CA ILE A 170 -12.20 -15.17 -4.01
C ILE A 170 -11.74 -16.49 -3.41
N SER A 171 -10.42 -16.71 -3.40
CA SER A 171 -9.80 -17.85 -2.73
C SER A 171 -8.91 -17.33 -1.62
N ALA A 172 -9.16 -17.76 -0.40
CA ALA A 172 -8.31 -17.52 0.76
C ALA A 172 -8.01 -18.87 1.43
N PRO A 173 -6.80 -19.09 1.95
CA PRO A 173 -6.50 -20.29 2.72
C PRO A 173 -7.42 -20.34 3.95
N GLU A 174 -8.14 -21.43 4.13
CA GLU A 174 -9.17 -21.56 5.19
C GLU A 174 -8.59 -21.52 6.60
N ASN A 175 -7.31 -21.80 6.79
CA ASN A 175 -6.67 -22.01 8.08
C ASN A 175 -5.53 -21.03 8.42
N GLU A 176 -5.16 -20.10 7.56
CA GLU A 176 -3.97 -19.28 7.76
C GLU A 176 -4.24 -17.79 8.02
N THR A 177 -5.44 -17.33 7.76
CA THR A 177 -5.75 -15.92 8.00
C THR A 177 -6.37 -15.74 9.38
N HIS A 178 -5.59 -15.28 10.35
CA HIS A 178 -6.12 -14.69 11.59
C HIS A 178 -6.86 -13.36 11.31
N ALA A 179 -7.36 -13.18 10.09
CA ALA A 179 -8.07 -12.00 9.67
C ALA A 179 -9.56 -12.12 10.01
N GLN A 180 -10.11 -11.07 10.57
CA GLN A 180 -11.56 -10.92 10.71
C GLN A 180 -12.14 -10.57 9.34
N TYR A 181 -13.21 -11.24 8.98
CA TYR A 181 -13.91 -11.02 7.72
C TYR A 181 -15.27 -10.37 7.96
N THR A 182 -15.61 -9.38 7.16
CA THR A 182 -16.92 -8.70 7.19
C THR A 182 -17.44 -8.46 5.76
N GLU A 183 -18.77 -8.47 5.61
CA GLU A 183 -19.45 -8.06 4.39
C GLU A 183 -20.42 -6.93 4.71
N GLU A 184 -20.50 -5.94 3.83
CA GLU A 184 -21.40 -4.80 3.96
C GLU A 184 -21.93 -4.36 2.60
N GLU A 185 -23.25 -4.20 2.48
CA GLU A 185 -23.87 -3.57 1.32
C GLU A 185 -23.67 -2.05 1.40
N THR A 186 -23.13 -1.48 0.34
CA THR A 186 -22.88 -0.05 0.21
C THR A 186 -23.61 0.53 -0.99
N ALA A 187 -23.65 1.86 -1.12
CA ALA A 187 -24.15 2.53 -2.32
C ALA A 187 -23.38 2.14 -3.61
N TRP A 188 -22.18 1.59 -3.46
CA TRP A 188 -21.25 1.25 -4.54
C TRP A 188 -21.23 -0.26 -4.87
N GLY A 189 -21.91 -1.09 -4.10
CA GLY A 189 -21.96 -2.54 -4.23
C GLY A 189 -21.65 -3.26 -2.91
N LEU A 190 -21.49 -4.59 -2.99
CA LEU A 190 -21.09 -5.41 -1.85
C LEU A 190 -19.60 -5.21 -1.57
N GLN A 191 -19.31 -4.79 -0.36
CA GLN A 191 -17.94 -4.66 0.13
C GLN A 191 -17.59 -5.83 1.05
N LYS A 192 -16.51 -6.52 0.71
CA LYS A 192 -15.90 -7.59 1.50
C LYS A 192 -14.61 -7.06 2.10
N THR A 193 -14.44 -7.18 3.41
CA THR A 193 -13.26 -6.67 4.10
C THR A 193 -12.62 -7.75 4.95
N TRP A 194 -11.32 -7.92 4.80
CA TRP A 194 -10.46 -8.69 5.69
C TRP A 194 -9.63 -7.72 6.52
N MET A 195 -9.67 -7.87 7.83
CA MET A 195 -8.96 -7.04 8.77
C MET A 195 -8.06 -7.90 9.65
N ARG A 196 -6.83 -7.46 9.84
CA ARG A 196 -5.89 -8.06 10.79
C ARG A 196 -5.35 -6.96 11.72
N GLU A 197 -5.42 -7.22 13.02
CA GLU A 197 -4.85 -6.33 14.03
C GLU A 197 -3.60 -6.96 14.65
N SER A 198 -2.61 -6.09 14.92
CA SER A 198 -1.36 -6.47 15.62
C SER A 198 -0.62 -7.65 14.97
N SER A 199 -0.38 -7.56 13.66
CA SER A 199 0.41 -8.56 12.96
C SER A 199 1.89 -8.42 13.33
N PRO A 200 2.51 -9.44 13.97
CA PRO A 200 3.95 -9.45 14.16
C PRO A 200 4.65 -9.53 12.80
N ALA A 201 5.88 -9.04 12.74
CA ALA A 201 6.71 -9.28 11.58
C ALA A 201 6.96 -10.78 11.40
N LEU A 202 6.98 -11.24 10.15
CA LEU A 202 7.48 -12.57 9.84
C LEU A 202 8.93 -12.65 10.32
N GLY A 203 9.19 -13.54 11.28
CA GLY A 203 10.54 -13.89 11.67
C GLY A 203 11.23 -14.54 10.46
N LEU A 204 12.04 -13.78 9.73
CA LEU A 204 12.95 -14.40 8.78
C LEU A 204 13.88 -15.30 9.60
N PRO A 205 14.04 -16.58 9.23
CA PRO A 205 15.06 -17.39 9.85
C PRO A 205 16.39 -16.64 9.71
N PRO A 206 17.27 -16.66 10.72
CA PRO A 206 18.57 -16.02 10.62
C PRO A 206 19.20 -16.51 9.33
N LEU A 207 19.62 -15.58 8.47
CA LEU A 207 20.36 -15.90 7.25
C LEU A 207 21.48 -16.85 7.67
N LEU A 208 21.42 -18.08 7.19
CA LEU A 208 22.52 -19.00 7.37
C LEU A 208 23.79 -18.28 6.91
N PRO A 209 24.87 -18.25 7.72
CA PRO A 209 26.09 -17.61 7.29
C PRO A 209 26.49 -18.20 5.94
N ALA A 210 26.82 -17.33 4.98
CA ALA A 210 27.31 -17.74 3.68
C ALA A 210 28.61 -18.55 3.90
N GLY A 211 28.49 -19.88 3.87
CA GLY A 211 29.63 -20.76 4.15
C GLY A 211 29.19 -22.21 4.37
N PHE A 212 28.70 -22.81 3.29
CA PHE A 212 28.86 -24.24 3.04
C PHE A 212 28.93 -24.44 1.53
#